data_0f173b525f2a253abf0d1835f20cf19b
#
_entry.id   0f173b525f2a253abf0d1835f20cf19b
#
_cell.length_a   1.000
_cell.length_b   1.000
_cell.length_c   1.000
_cell.angle_alpha   90.00
_cell.angle_beta   90.00
_cell.angle_gamma   90.00
#
_symmetry.space_group_name_H-M   'P 1'
#
loop_
_entity.id
_entity.type
_entity.pdbx_description
1 polymer ?
#
loop_
_entity_poly.entity_id
_entity_poly.type
_entity_poly.pdbx_seq_one_letter_code
_entity_poly.pdbx_strand_id
1 'polypeptide(L)' 'MAELDNKTIAIIATDGFEDSELTSPLEAVKNAGAIVRVLAPEAGTITGKKGTEISVDAATADSTSESFDGIILPGGT' A
#
# COMPACT_ATOMS: atom_id res chain seq x y z
N MET A 1 17.29 10.27 11.96
CA MET A 1 16.11 9.43 12.24
C MET A 1 15.03 9.71 11.23
N ALA A 2 14.36 8.66 10.82
CA ALA A 2 13.27 8.84 9.86
C ALA A 2 12.00 9.32 10.58
N GLU A 3 11.23 10.15 9.90
CA GLU A 3 10.04 10.76 10.49
C GLU A 3 8.95 9.74 10.84
N LEU A 4 8.90 8.63 10.09
CA LEU A 4 7.86 7.64 10.25
C LEU A 4 8.33 6.35 10.91
N ASP A 5 9.45 6.39 11.61
CA ASP A 5 9.92 5.22 12.34
C ASP A 5 8.83 4.71 13.29
N ASN A 6 8.62 3.39 13.26
CA ASN A 6 7.62 2.71 14.08
C ASN A 6 6.17 3.03 13.72
N LYS A 7 5.94 3.70 12.60
CA LYS A 7 4.60 3.94 12.11
C LYS A 7 4.23 2.85 11.09
N THR A 8 2.98 2.46 11.10
CA THR A 8 2.46 1.50 10.11
C THR A 8 1.50 2.22 9.19
N ILE A 9 1.80 2.17 7.90
CA ILE A 9 1.00 2.84 6.89
C ILE A 9 0.38 1.79 5.98
N ALA A 10 -0.92 1.84 5.83
CA ALA A 10 -1.63 0.96 4.91
C ALA A 10 -1.81 1.66 3.57
N ILE A 11 -1.54 0.93 2.49
CA ILE A 11 -1.83 1.42 1.13
C ILE A 11 -2.89 0.49 0.58
N ILE A 12 -4.06 1.03 0.26
CA ILE A 12 -5.17 0.22 -0.24
C ILE A 12 -5.29 0.44 -1.74
N ALA A 13 -5.17 -0.63 -2.51
CA ALA A 13 -5.17 -0.55 -3.97
C ALA A 13 -5.90 -1.75 -4.56
N THR A 14 -6.19 -1.67 -5.85
CA THR A 14 -6.82 -2.75 -6.61
C THR A 14 -6.09 -2.93 -7.93
N ASP A 15 -6.39 -4.01 -8.64
CA ASP A 15 -5.88 -4.19 -10.00
C ASP A 15 -6.20 -2.98 -10.87
N GLY A 16 -5.29 -2.63 -11.74
CA GLY A 16 -5.47 -1.49 -12.63
C GLY A 16 -5.10 -0.16 -12.01
N PHE A 17 -4.39 -0.17 -10.88
CA PHE A 17 -3.96 1.06 -10.23
C PHE A 17 -2.99 1.84 -11.13
N GLU A 18 -2.90 3.15 -10.89
CA GLU A 18 -1.90 3.98 -11.57
C GLU A 18 -0.54 3.69 -10.93
N ASP A 19 0.40 3.16 -11.73
CA ASP A 19 1.66 2.67 -11.21
C ASP A 19 2.40 3.70 -10.35
N SER A 20 2.57 4.91 -10.87
CA SER A 20 3.30 5.94 -10.14
C SER A 20 2.53 6.44 -8.92
N GLU A 21 1.21 6.42 -8.95
CA GLU A 21 0.40 6.86 -7.82
C GLU A 21 0.46 5.87 -6.66
N LEU A 22 0.83 4.63 -6.94
CA LEU A 22 1.06 3.65 -5.89
C LEU A 22 2.53 3.62 -5.47
N THR A 23 3.44 3.51 -6.45
CA THR A 23 4.86 3.33 -6.15
C THR A 23 5.51 4.54 -5.51
N SER A 24 5.12 5.75 -5.92
CA SER A 24 5.70 6.96 -5.34
C SER A 24 5.41 7.11 -3.85
N PRO A 25 4.15 7.04 -3.40
CA PRO A 25 3.89 7.11 -1.96
C PRO A 25 4.45 5.91 -1.22
N LEU A 26 4.44 4.72 -1.82
CA LEU A 26 4.99 3.54 -1.18
C LEU A 26 6.48 3.72 -0.89
N GLU A 27 7.23 4.21 -1.87
CA GLU A 27 8.66 4.45 -1.66
C GLU A 27 8.91 5.59 -0.69
N ALA A 28 8.09 6.64 -0.74
CA ALA A 28 8.25 7.77 0.15
C ALA A 28 8.09 7.35 1.62
N VAL A 29 7.06 6.56 1.93
CA VAL A 29 6.85 6.13 3.31
C VAL A 29 7.88 5.11 3.75
N LYS A 30 8.34 4.24 2.86
CA LYS A 30 9.42 3.31 3.17
C LYS A 30 10.71 4.05 3.49
N ASN A 31 11.04 5.06 2.68
CA ASN A 31 12.24 5.86 2.90
C ASN A 31 12.17 6.66 4.18
N ALA A 32 10.97 6.98 4.63
CA ALA A 32 10.77 7.67 5.91
C ALA A 32 10.78 6.70 7.11
N GLY A 33 10.99 5.42 6.87
CA GLY A 33 11.13 4.43 7.94
C GLY A 33 9.85 3.72 8.35
N ALA A 34 8.76 3.95 7.64
CA ALA A 34 7.48 3.34 8.00
C ALA A 34 7.43 1.86 7.63
N ILE A 35 6.59 1.14 8.35
CA ILE A 35 6.20 -0.21 7.98
C ILE A 35 5.04 -0.06 6.99
N VAL A 36 5.16 -0.64 5.81
CA VAL A 36 4.14 -0.50 4.77
C VAL A 36 3.37 -1.80 4.64
N ARG A 37 2.05 -1.69 4.67
CA ARG A 37 1.16 -2.83 4.42
C ARG A 37 0.33 -2.51 3.19
N VAL A 38 0.44 -3.35 2.17
CA VAL A 38 -0.37 -3.20 0.96
C VAL A 38 -1.61 -4.06 1.10
N LEU A 39 -2.76 -3.44 1.01
CA LEU A 39 -4.05 -4.11 1.15
C LEU A 39 -4.83 -3.99 -0.16
N ALA A 40 -5.60 -5.03 -0.46
CA ALA A 40 -6.44 -5.06 -1.64
C ALA A 40 -7.70 -5.87 -1.31
N PRO A 41 -8.71 -5.84 -2.18
CA PRO A 41 -9.92 -6.65 -1.92
C PRO A 41 -9.62 -8.14 -1.77
N GLU A 42 -8.59 -8.63 -2.48
CA GLU A 42 -8.18 -10.03 -2.37
C GLU A 42 -6.68 -10.11 -2.15
N ALA A 43 -6.26 -11.12 -1.41
CA ALA A 43 -4.84 -11.39 -1.22
C ALA A 43 -4.21 -11.87 -2.54
N GLY A 44 -2.89 -11.74 -2.65
CA GLY A 44 -2.15 -12.19 -3.83
C GLY A 44 -1.34 -11.06 -4.42
N THR A 45 -1.42 -10.90 -5.74
CA THR A 45 -0.68 -9.86 -6.45
C THR A 45 -1.66 -9.01 -7.25
N ILE A 46 -1.47 -7.71 -7.20
CA ILE A 46 -2.23 -6.79 -8.06
C ILE A 46 -1.28 -6.21 -9.10
N THR A 47 -1.84 -5.89 -10.26
CA THR A 47 -1.07 -5.39 -11.39
C THR A 47 -1.57 -4.01 -11.79
N GLY A 48 -0.66 -3.06 -11.94
CA GLY A 48 -0.99 -1.71 -12.37
C GLY A 48 -1.21 -1.64 -13.87
N LYS A 49 -1.66 -0.48 -14.32
CA LYS A 49 -1.97 -0.25 -15.74
C LYS A 49 -0.77 -0.45 -16.65
N LYS A 50 0.42 -0.19 -16.16
CA LYS A 50 1.65 -0.32 -16.95
C LYS A 50 2.38 -1.62 -16.65
N GLY A 51 1.77 -2.53 -15.92
CA GLY A 51 2.34 -3.84 -15.65
C GLY A 51 3.12 -3.97 -14.36
N THR A 52 3.14 -2.96 -13.52
CA THR A 52 3.79 -3.06 -12.22
C THR A 52 3.05 -4.05 -11.34
N GLU A 53 3.77 -5.03 -10.81
CA GLU A 53 3.20 -6.03 -9.92
C GLU A 53 3.54 -5.73 -8.48
N ILE A 54 2.53 -5.76 -7.63
CA ILE A 54 2.69 -5.50 -6.20
C ILE A 54 2.11 -6.65 -5.42
N SER A 55 2.89 -7.19 -4.50
CA SER A 55 2.41 -8.24 -3.59
C SER A 55 1.50 -7.63 -2.55
N VAL A 56 0.33 -8.24 -2.38
CA VAL A 56 -0.65 -7.79 -1.40
C VAL A 56 -0.35 -8.49 -0.08
N ASP A 57 -0.21 -7.72 0.98
CA ASP A 57 0.09 -8.29 2.31
C ASP A 57 -1.11 -8.96 2.94
N ALA A 58 -2.29 -8.41 2.72
CA ALA A 58 -3.53 -9.00 3.23
C ALA A 58 -4.73 -8.44 2.47
N ALA A 59 -5.80 -9.20 2.46
CA ALA A 59 -7.07 -8.70 1.93
C ALA A 59 -7.64 -7.68 2.92
N THR A 60 -8.33 -6.66 2.43
CA THR A 60 -8.89 -5.63 3.30
C THR A 60 -9.85 -6.22 4.32
N ALA A 61 -10.61 -7.22 3.95
CA ALA A 61 -11.55 -7.88 4.87
C ALA A 61 -10.83 -8.58 6.02
N ASP A 62 -9.63 -9.11 5.76
CA ASP A 62 -8.86 -9.83 6.76
C ASP A 62 -8.05 -8.91 7.67
N SER A 63 -7.94 -7.63 7.32
CA SER A 63 -7.13 -6.69 8.08
C SER A 63 -7.98 -5.71 8.89
N THR A 64 -9.25 -5.98 9.07
CA THR A 64 -10.15 -5.08 9.78
C THR A 64 -9.76 -4.87 11.25
N SER A 65 -9.06 -5.83 11.84
CA SER A 65 -8.61 -5.72 13.23
C SER A 65 -7.25 -5.04 13.37
N GLU A 66 -6.57 -4.75 12.26
CA GLU A 66 -5.27 -4.11 12.32
C GLU A 66 -5.42 -2.61 12.53
N SER A 67 -4.47 -2.03 13.26
CA SER A 67 -4.41 -0.60 13.48
C SER A 67 -3.31 0.00 12.61
N PHE A 68 -3.63 1.09 11.93
CA PHE A 68 -2.66 1.80 11.10
C PHE A 68 -2.54 3.24 11.57
N ASP A 69 -1.33 3.77 11.48
CA ASP A 69 -1.07 5.17 11.80
C ASP A 69 -1.50 6.09 10.67
N GLY A 70 -1.56 5.55 9.46
CA GLY A 70 -2.02 6.30 8.31
C GLY A 70 -2.51 5.37 7.21
N ILE A 71 -3.31 5.89 6.30
CA ILE A 71 -3.86 5.14 5.17
C ILE A 71 -3.68 5.95 3.91
N ILE A 72 -3.18 5.32 2.86
CA ILE A 72 -3.02 5.94 1.55
C ILE A 72 -3.96 5.26 0.56
N LEU A 73 -4.72 6.04 -0.15
CA LEU A 73 -5.63 5.55 -1.19
C LEU A 73 -5.14 6.09 -2.53
N PRO A 74 -4.27 5.35 -3.24
CA PRO A 74 -3.80 5.81 -4.55
C PRO A 74 -4.96 6.01 -5.51
N GLY A 75 -4.85 6.97 -6.40
CA GLY A 75 -5.85 7.20 -7.41
C GLY A 75 -5.82 6.11 -8.48
N GLY A 76 -6.60 6.27 -9.53
CA GLY A 76 -6.60 5.36 -10.63
C GLY A 76 -7.67 4.29 -10.50
N THR A 77 -8.79 4.62 -10.90
CA THR A 77 -9.89 3.67 -11.01
C THR A 77 -9.86 3.00 -12.37
#